data_87f704e82047b2af24c21913557758f7
#
_entry.id   87f704e82047b2af24c21913557758f7
#
_cell.length_a   1.000
_cell.length_b   1.000
_cell.length_c   1.000
_cell.angle_alpha   90.00
_cell.angle_beta   90.00
_cell.angle_gamma   90.00
#
_symmetry.space_group_name_H-M   'P 1'
#
loop_
_entity.id
_entity.type
_entity.pdbx_description
1 polymer ?
#
loop_
_entity_poly.entity_id
_entity_poly.type
_entity_poly.pdbx_seq_one_letter_code
_entity_poly.pdbx_strand_id
1 'polypeptide(L)'
;SVVNRYDLAGLSEENLRDAINIVLSEPMVDDYYLEDYPANGKNVFAIEYLPGQYDQRADACEQCLKILANANVKVRCARYYVLDNKLSEKEIEIIKKYLINPVDQRLASLEKCESLLDSEVVIEPVKEVLGFINYSKEELENYLKANGMAMNYDDLKVAQDYFLSENRNPTETELKVLDTYWSDHCRH
;
A
#
# COMPACT_ATOMS: atom_id res chain seq x y z
N SER A 1 6.73 -17.41 -13.96
CA SER A 1 7.16 -16.15 -14.60
C SER A 1 6.63 -14.96 -13.82
N VAL A 2 7.32 -13.82 -13.93
CA VAL A 2 6.86 -12.54 -13.40
C VAL A 2 6.79 -11.56 -14.57
N VAL A 3 5.68 -10.83 -14.68
CA VAL A 3 5.42 -9.86 -15.75
C VAL A 3 5.13 -8.50 -15.11
N ASN A 4 5.73 -7.44 -15.60
CA ASN A 4 5.40 -6.08 -15.18
C ASN A 4 4.16 -5.60 -15.94
N ARG A 5 3.12 -5.21 -15.23
CA ARG A 5 1.92 -4.62 -15.79
C ARG A 5 1.98 -3.11 -15.61
N TYR A 6 1.62 -2.39 -16.67
CA TYR A 6 1.48 -0.95 -16.67
C TYR A 6 0.07 -0.60 -17.14
N ASP A 7 -0.73 -0.03 -16.26
CA ASP A 7 -2.03 0.55 -16.61
C ASP A 7 -1.78 2.03 -16.94
N LEU A 8 -2.17 2.45 -18.13
CA LEU A 8 -1.85 3.76 -18.70
C LEU A 8 -3.12 4.54 -19.04
N ALA A 9 -3.13 5.84 -18.75
CA ALA A 9 -4.18 6.75 -19.20
C ALA A 9 -3.57 8.04 -19.73
N GLY A 10 -4.22 8.65 -20.73
CA GLY A 10 -3.80 9.93 -21.30
C GLY A 10 -2.84 9.83 -22.49
N LEU A 11 -2.57 8.63 -23.02
CA LEU A 11 -1.80 8.43 -24.25
C LEU A 11 -2.69 8.26 -25.47
N SER A 12 -2.26 8.81 -26.60
CA SER A 12 -2.80 8.46 -27.91
C SER A 12 -2.26 7.12 -28.39
N GLU A 13 -2.90 6.49 -29.36
CA GLU A 13 -2.41 5.23 -29.96
C GLU A 13 -1.03 5.37 -30.60
N GLU A 14 -0.72 6.54 -31.19
CA GLU A 14 0.58 6.84 -31.76
C GLU A 14 1.65 6.90 -30.67
N ASN A 15 1.40 7.67 -29.62
CA ASN A 15 2.31 7.79 -28.48
C ASN A 15 2.47 6.46 -27.71
N LEU A 16 1.46 5.59 -27.72
CA LEU A 16 1.57 4.28 -27.08
C LEU A 16 2.61 3.39 -27.77
N ARG A 17 2.72 3.42 -29.10
CA ARG A 17 3.74 2.66 -29.83
C ARG A 17 5.15 3.10 -29.46
N ASP A 18 5.37 4.41 -29.40
CA ASP A 18 6.66 4.96 -28.99
C ASP A 18 6.95 4.66 -27.51
N ALA A 19 5.92 4.77 -26.67
CA ALA A 19 6.02 4.43 -25.26
C ALA A 19 6.47 2.98 -25.03
N ILE A 20 5.91 2.02 -25.76
CA ILE A 20 6.28 0.61 -25.67
C ILE A 20 7.76 0.42 -25.99
N ASN A 21 8.22 0.99 -27.08
CA ASN A 21 9.58 0.75 -27.59
C ASN A 21 10.68 1.54 -26.85
N ILE A 22 10.32 2.66 -26.19
CA ILE A 22 11.32 3.59 -25.61
C ILE A 22 11.29 3.55 -24.08
N VAL A 23 10.12 3.34 -23.47
CA VAL A 23 9.95 3.49 -22.01
C VAL A 23 9.52 2.19 -21.33
N LEU A 24 8.59 1.44 -21.92
CA LEU A 24 7.91 0.32 -21.25
C LEU A 24 8.60 -1.01 -21.47
N SER A 25 9.37 -1.17 -22.55
CA SER A 25 10.09 -2.40 -22.87
C SER A 25 11.47 -2.13 -23.47
N GLU A 26 12.34 -3.11 -23.35
CA GLU A 26 13.60 -3.19 -24.11
C GLU A 26 13.38 -4.15 -25.28
N PRO A 27 13.17 -3.64 -26.53
CA PRO A 27 12.72 -4.46 -27.65
C PRO A 27 13.60 -5.65 -28.02
N MET A 28 14.85 -5.66 -27.55
CA MET A 28 15.81 -6.73 -27.84
C MET A 28 15.71 -7.92 -26.87
N VAL A 29 15.07 -7.71 -25.72
CA VAL A 29 15.05 -8.70 -24.62
C VAL A 29 13.67 -8.90 -23.99
N ASP A 30 12.75 -7.95 -24.20
CA ASP A 30 11.41 -8.01 -23.64
C ASP A 30 10.35 -8.37 -24.67
N ASP A 31 9.44 -9.23 -24.27
CA ASP A 31 8.15 -9.41 -24.97
C ASP A 31 7.11 -8.51 -24.31
N TYR A 32 6.22 -7.92 -25.12
CA TYR A 32 5.11 -7.13 -24.59
C TYR A 32 3.75 -7.69 -25.04
N TYR A 33 2.75 -7.44 -24.24
CA TYR A 33 1.36 -7.83 -24.48
C TYR A 33 0.47 -6.61 -24.26
N LEU A 34 -0.47 -6.38 -25.19
CA LEU A 34 -1.46 -5.32 -25.06
C LEU A 34 -2.74 -5.91 -24.45
N GLU A 35 -3.28 -5.22 -23.45
CA GLU A 35 -4.50 -5.56 -22.72
C GLU A 35 -4.38 -6.89 -21.96
N ASP A 36 -4.31 -8.04 -22.62
CA ASP A 36 -4.36 -9.35 -21.98
C ASP A 36 -3.03 -10.12 -22.07
N TYR A 37 -2.61 -10.65 -20.93
CA TYR A 37 -1.52 -11.64 -20.89
C TYR A 37 -2.07 -13.05 -21.09
N PRO A 38 -1.53 -13.87 -22.04
CA PRO A 38 -2.02 -15.21 -22.30
C PRO A 38 -1.60 -16.18 -21.21
N ALA A 39 -2.37 -16.25 -20.12
CA ALA A 39 -2.07 -17.11 -18.97
C ALA A 39 -2.20 -18.61 -19.28
N ASN A 40 -2.89 -18.98 -20.36
CA ASN A 40 -3.00 -20.38 -20.86
C ASN A 40 -3.42 -21.38 -19.76
N GLY A 41 -4.39 -21.01 -18.92
CA GLY A 41 -4.90 -21.85 -17.83
C GLY A 41 -3.98 -21.97 -16.62
N LYS A 42 -2.92 -21.19 -16.54
CA LYS A 42 -2.06 -21.10 -15.36
C LYS A 42 -2.72 -20.28 -14.27
N ASN A 43 -2.30 -20.54 -13.02
CA ASN A 43 -2.71 -19.73 -11.90
C ASN A 43 -2.01 -18.37 -11.95
N VAL A 44 -2.79 -17.30 -11.87
CA VAL A 44 -2.26 -15.93 -11.93
C VAL A 44 -2.79 -15.09 -10.78
N PHE A 45 -1.96 -14.18 -10.29
CA PHE A 45 -2.36 -13.08 -9.41
C PHE A 45 -1.42 -11.90 -9.64
N ALA A 46 -1.87 -10.73 -9.27
CA ALA A 46 -1.06 -9.53 -9.36
C ALA A 46 -0.93 -8.84 -8.00
N ILE A 47 0.18 -8.13 -7.80
CA ILE A 47 0.47 -7.36 -6.59
C ILE A 47 0.71 -5.91 -7.02
N GLU A 48 0.05 -4.98 -6.33
CA GLU A 48 0.22 -3.53 -6.50
C GLU A 48 0.50 -2.86 -5.15
N TYR A 49 0.99 -1.63 -5.17
CA TYR A 49 1.08 -0.82 -3.97
C TYR A 49 -0.30 -0.37 -3.48
N LEU A 50 -0.42 -0.18 -2.18
CA LEU A 50 -1.62 0.40 -1.58
C LEU A 50 -1.80 1.85 -2.08
N PRO A 51 -3.04 2.33 -2.20
CA PRO A 51 -3.31 3.75 -2.48
C PRO A 51 -2.59 4.66 -1.49
N GLY A 52 -1.91 5.69 -2.01
CA GLY A 52 -1.12 6.61 -1.21
C GLY A 52 0.32 6.15 -0.92
N GLN A 53 0.69 4.92 -1.25
CA GLN A 53 2.08 4.46 -1.21
C GLN A 53 2.81 4.90 -2.48
N TYR A 54 4.10 5.23 -2.31
CA TYR A 54 4.94 5.64 -3.43
C TYR A 54 5.39 4.44 -4.27
N ASP A 55 4.94 4.40 -5.51
CA ASP A 55 5.39 3.42 -6.50
C ASP A 55 6.44 4.06 -7.41
N GLN A 56 7.71 3.78 -7.10
CA GLN A 56 8.86 4.31 -7.85
C GLN A 56 8.80 3.96 -9.35
N ARG A 57 8.31 2.76 -9.70
CA ARG A 57 8.21 2.32 -11.10
C ARG A 57 7.14 3.10 -11.84
N ALA A 58 5.98 3.27 -11.23
CA ALA A 58 4.88 4.03 -11.81
C ALA A 58 5.27 5.50 -11.98
N ASP A 59 5.88 6.12 -10.97
CA ASP A 59 6.31 7.51 -10.99
C ASP A 59 7.38 7.75 -12.07
N ALA A 60 8.43 6.93 -12.13
CA ALA A 60 9.47 7.06 -13.15
C ALA A 60 8.90 6.86 -14.56
N CYS A 61 8.01 5.88 -14.75
CA CYS A 61 7.36 5.64 -16.02
C CYS A 61 6.46 6.84 -16.42
N GLU A 62 5.66 7.38 -15.49
CA GLU A 62 4.81 8.54 -15.71
C GLU A 62 5.63 9.76 -16.15
N GLN A 63 6.76 10.03 -15.50
CA GLN A 63 7.65 11.14 -15.86
C GLN A 63 8.24 10.96 -17.26
N CYS A 64 8.75 9.78 -17.60
CA CYS A 64 9.28 9.50 -18.94
C CYS A 64 8.22 9.64 -20.01
N LEU A 65 7.01 9.13 -19.78
CA LEU A 65 5.90 9.21 -20.72
C LEU A 65 5.37 10.65 -20.90
N LYS A 66 5.36 11.46 -19.85
CA LYS A 66 5.04 12.90 -19.95
C LYS A 66 6.02 13.65 -20.85
N ILE A 67 7.30 13.34 -20.75
CA ILE A 67 8.34 13.93 -21.61
C ILE A 67 8.15 13.45 -23.04
N LEU A 68 7.98 12.15 -23.26
CA LEU A 68 7.85 11.56 -24.59
C LEU A 68 6.62 12.06 -25.34
N ALA A 69 5.48 12.04 -24.69
CA ALA A 69 4.18 12.36 -25.30
C ALA A 69 3.80 13.85 -25.20
N ASN A 70 4.51 14.64 -24.41
CA ASN A 70 4.13 16.01 -24.03
C ASN A 70 2.67 16.11 -23.58
N ALA A 71 2.20 15.13 -22.81
CA ALA A 71 0.82 14.97 -22.37
C ALA A 71 0.74 14.65 -20.86
N ASN A 72 -0.42 14.88 -20.27
CA ASN A 72 -0.66 14.50 -18.88
C ASN A 72 -1.01 13.00 -18.82
N VAL A 73 0.01 12.17 -18.64
CA VAL A 73 -0.11 10.72 -18.55
C VAL A 73 -0.23 10.32 -17.08
N LYS A 74 -1.06 9.32 -16.79
CA LYS A 74 -1.15 8.64 -15.52
C LYS A 74 -0.75 7.19 -15.67
N VAL A 75 0.02 6.70 -14.70
CA VAL A 75 0.54 5.33 -14.68
C VAL A 75 0.24 4.66 -13.35
N ARG A 76 -0.20 3.41 -13.41
CA ARG A 76 -0.25 2.50 -12.26
C ARG A 76 0.50 1.23 -12.63
N CYS A 77 1.28 0.69 -11.71
CA CYS A 77 2.03 -0.54 -11.95
C CYS A 77 1.55 -1.67 -11.04
N ALA A 78 1.64 -2.89 -11.58
CA ALA A 78 1.47 -4.10 -10.81
C ALA A 78 2.48 -5.16 -11.27
N ARG A 79 2.84 -6.08 -10.39
CA ARG A 79 3.60 -7.28 -10.74
C ARG A 79 2.64 -8.44 -10.91
N TYR A 80 2.64 -9.01 -12.10
CA TYR A 80 1.80 -10.13 -12.47
C TYR A 80 2.59 -11.42 -12.31
N TYR A 81 2.13 -12.31 -11.43
CA TYR A 81 2.76 -13.59 -11.15
C TYR A 81 2.01 -14.71 -11.84
N VAL A 82 2.72 -15.45 -12.67
CA VAL A 82 2.20 -16.59 -13.43
C VAL A 82 2.80 -17.86 -12.86
N LEU A 83 2.01 -18.62 -12.15
CA LEU A 83 2.39 -19.84 -11.45
C LEU A 83 2.05 -21.09 -12.27
N ASP A 84 2.75 -22.19 -11.97
CA ASP A 84 2.41 -23.50 -12.54
C ASP A 84 1.00 -23.91 -12.08
N ASN A 85 0.23 -24.50 -12.99
CA ASN A 85 -1.12 -25.00 -12.72
C ASN A 85 -1.17 -26.26 -11.84
N LYS A 86 -0.02 -26.84 -11.51
CA LYS A 86 0.11 -27.99 -10.59
C LYS A 86 0.00 -27.62 -9.12
N LEU A 87 0.08 -26.32 -8.79
CA LEU A 87 -0.01 -25.85 -7.42
C LEU A 87 -1.46 -25.92 -6.92
N SER A 88 -1.61 -26.40 -5.70
CA SER A 88 -2.88 -26.36 -4.98
C SER A 88 -3.22 -24.94 -4.53
N GLU A 89 -4.50 -24.66 -4.27
CA GLU A 89 -4.94 -23.38 -3.73
C GLU A 89 -4.22 -22.99 -2.44
N LYS A 90 -3.96 -23.97 -1.56
CA LYS A 90 -3.22 -23.72 -0.30
C LYS A 90 -1.79 -23.27 -0.55
N GLU A 91 -1.10 -23.85 -1.52
CA GLU A 91 0.26 -23.45 -1.88
C GLU A 91 0.25 -22.05 -2.49
N ILE A 92 -0.74 -21.73 -3.31
CA ILE A 92 -0.89 -20.39 -3.90
C ILE A 92 -1.11 -19.35 -2.81
N GLU A 93 -1.94 -19.63 -1.81
CA GLU A 93 -2.18 -18.72 -0.68
C GLU A 93 -0.92 -18.52 0.19
N ILE A 94 -0.11 -19.56 0.38
CA ILE A 94 1.18 -19.43 1.06
C ILE A 94 2.13 -18.52 0.26
N ILE A 95 2.19 -18.70 -1.07
CA ILE A 95 3.01 -17.86 -1.95
C ILE A 95 2.55 -16.40 -1.91
N LYS A 96 1.26 -16.14 -2.00
CA LYS A 96 0.71 -14.78 -1.89
C LYS A 96 1.08 -14.14 -0.56
N LYS A 97 0.89 -14.86 0.55
CA LYS A 97 1.21 -14.38 1.89
C LYS A 97 2.70 -14.07 2.07
N TYR A 98 3.57 -14.81 1.38
CA TYR A 98 5.01 -14.57 1.41
C TYR A 98 5.42 -13.36 0.56
N LEU A 99 4.78 -13.17 -0.60
CA LEU A 99 5.16 -12.13 -1.57
C LEU A 99 4.55 -10.75 -1.26
N ILE A 100 3.37 -10.73 -0.62
CA ILE A 100 2.67 -9.48 -0.33
C ILE A 100 3.14 -8.95 1.03
N ASN A 101 3.71 -7.76 1.02
CA ASN A 101 3.92 -7.02 2.25
C ASN A 101 2.64 -6.22 2.58
N PRO A 102 1.86 -6.60 3.61
CA PRO A 102 0.57 -5.96 3.89
C PRO A 102 0.69 -4.51 4.38
N VAL A 103 1.91 -4.03 4.65
CA VAL A 103 2.16 -2.64 5.08
C VAL A 103 2.06 -1.68 3.90
N ASP A 104 2.49 -2.11 2.70
CA ASP A 104 2.58 -1.25 1.52
C ASP A 104 1.95 -1.84 0.26
N GLN A 105 1.52 -3.12 0.29
CA GLN A 105 1.06 -3.85 -0.89
C GLN A 105 -0.25 -4.58 -0.66
N ARG A 106 -0.95 -4.85 -1.76
CA ARG A 106 -2.17 -5.66 -1.80
C ARG A 106 -2.26 -6.48 -3.09
N LEU A 107 -3.23 -7.39 -3.14
CA LEU A 107 -3.62 -8.01 -4.41
C LEU A 107 -4.25 -6.95 -5.33
N ALA A 108 -3.75 -6.89 -6.57
CA ALA A 108 -4.33 -6.09 -7.63
C ALA A 108 -5.48 -6.83 -8.32
N SER A 109 -6.44 -6.10 -8.86
CA SER A 109 -7.42 -6.67 -9.77
C SER A 109 -6.74 -7.16 -11.03
N LEU A 110 -7.18 -8.31 -11.56
CA LEU A 110 -6.74 -8.81 -12.87
C LEU A 110 -7.54 -8.21 -14.02
N GLU A 111 -8.65 -7.57 -13.71
CA GLU A 111 -9.50 -6.91 -14.71
C GLU A 111 -8.92 -5.56 -15.11
N LYS A 112 -9.29 -5.12 -16.31
CA LYS A 112 -8.93 -3.79 -16.82
C LYS A 112 -9.49 -2.72 -15.88
N CYS A 113 -8.64 -1.77 -15.51
CA CYS A 113 -9.05 -0.65 -14.68
C CYS A 113 -9.86 0.36 -15.51
N GLU A 114 -11.06 0.70 -15.05
CA GLU A 114 -11.92 1.67 -15.74
C GLU A 114 -11.37 3.11 -15.62
N SER A 115 -10.68 3.41 -14.53
CA SER A 115 -10.09 4.73 -14.31
C SER A 115 -8.82 4.61 -13.46
N LEU A 116 -7.80 5.37 -13.84
CA LEU A 116 -6.56 5.54 -13.06
C LEU A 116 -6.60 6.79 -12.17
N LEU A 117 -7.69 7.53 -12.21
CA LEU A 117 -7.92 8.60 -11.26
C LEU A 117 -8.22 7.96 -9.90
N ASP A 118 -7.44 8.32 -8.89
CA ASP A 118 -7.76 7.93 -7.53
C ASP A 118 -9.15 8.47 -7.20
N SER A 119 -10.03 7.59 -6.71
CA SER A 119 -11.26 8.04 -6.07
C SER A 119 -10.88 9.03 -4.98
N GLU A 120 -11.60 10.13 -4.85
CA GLU A 120 -11.39 11.07 -3.75
C GLU A 120 -11.36 10.27 -2.44
N VAL A 121 -10.17 10.20 -1.86
CA VAL A 121 -10.01 9.53 -0.56
C VAL A 121 -10.62 10.47 0.47
N VAL A 122 -11.77 10.09 0.99
CA VAL A 122 -12.35 10.78 2.15
C VAL A 122 -11.40 10.54 3.33
N ILE A 123 -10.64 11.57 3.68
CA ILE A 123 -9.75 11.50 4.84
C ILE A 123 -10.63 11.52 6.09
N GLU A 124 -10.69 10.38 6.78
CA GLU A 124 -11.38 10.34 8.07
C GLU A 124 -10.61 11.19 9.10
N PRO A 125 -11.31 11.95 9.94
CA PRO A 125 -10.67 12.68 11.03
C PRO A 125 -10.00 11.69 12.00
N VAL A 126 -8.93 12.15 12.63
CA VAL A 126 -8.23 11.36 13.65
C VAL A 126 -9.18 11.04 14.80
N LYS A 127 -9.29 9.77 15.15
CA LYS A 127 -10.21 9.29 16.20
C LYS A 127 -9.71 9.67 17.57
N GLU A 128 -10.64 10.15 18.42
CA GLU A 128 -10.40 10.31 19.84
C GLU A 128 -10.62 9.00 20.59
N VAL A 129 -9.82 8.75 21.61
CA VAL A 129 -10.00 7.63 22.53
C VAL A 129 -10.96 8.04 23.61
N LEU A 130 -12.25 7.95 23.31
CA LEU A 130 -13.33 8.43 24.18
C LEU A 130 -13.30 7.75 25.56
N GLY A 131 -13.41 8.55 26.58
CA GLY A 131 -13.42 8.09 27.98
C GLY A 131 -12.04 7.75 28.56
N PHE A 132 -10.96 7.89 27.80
CA PHE A 132 -9.60 7.53 28.22
C PHE A 132 -9.21 8.16 29.56
N ILE A 133 -9.54 9.41 29.80
CA ILE A 133 -9.23 10.12 31.04
C ILE A 133 -9.88 9.49 32.30
N ASN A 134 -10.90 8.65 32.10
CA ASN A 134 -11.63 7.96 33.18
C ASN A 134 -11.37 6.46 33.21
N TYR A 135 -10.45 5.94 32.41
CA TYR A 135 -10.16 4.51 32.37
C TYR A 135 -9.64 4.03 33.73
N SER A 136 -10.17 2.93 34.19
CA SER A 136 -9.66 2.18 35.33
C SER A 136 -8.30 1.55 34.99
N LYS A 137 -7.60 1.06 36.01
CA LYS A 137 -6.34 0.33 35.83
C LYS A 137 -6.49 -0.82 34.80
N GLU A 138 -7.54 -1.60 34.93
CA GLU A 138 -7.79 -2.76 34.07
C GLU A 138 -8.03 -2.33 32.62
N GLU A 139 -8.76 -1.24 32.39
CA GLU A 139 -9.01 -0.69 31.05
C GLU A 139 -7.73 -0.17 30.40
N LEU A 140 -6.84 0.50 31.17
CA LEU A 140 -5.53 0.94 30.66
C LEU A 140 -4.63 -0.26 30.30
N GLU A 141 -4.57 -1.31 31.12
CA GLU A 141 -3.81 -2.52 30.82
C GLU A 141 -4.36 -3.25 29.58
N ASN A 142 -5.67 -3.29 29.42
CA ASN A 142 -6.32 -3.86 28.24
C ASN A 142 -6.05 -3.02 26.98
N TYR A 143 -6.04 -1.70 27.11
CA TYR A 143 -5.73 -0.80 26.01
C TYR A 143 -4.29 -0.99 25.51
N LEU A 144 -3.31 -1.12 26.42
CA LEU A 144 -1.91 -1.42 26.10
C LEU A 144 -1.78 -2.71 25.29
N LYS A 145 -2.42 -3.78 25.78
CA LYS A 145 -2.37 -5.11 25.11
C LYS A 145 -3.04 -5.10 23.74
N ALA A 146 -4.22 -4.48 23.66
CA ALA A 146 -5.00 -4.44 22.42
C ALA A 146 -4.29 -3.67 21.31
N ASN A 147 -3.52 -2.63 21.66
CA ASN A 147 -2.80 -1.78 20.72
C ASN A 147 -1.31 -2.16 20.57
N GLY A 148 -0.82 -3.19 21.26
CA GLY A 148 0.58 -3.64 21.18
C GLY A 148 1.58 -2.55 21.57
N MET A 149 1.25 -1.72 22.58
CA MET A 149 2.07 -0.58 22.97
C MET A 149 3.34 -1.00 23.70
N ALA A 150 4.42 -0.24 23.51
CA ALA A 150 5.69 -0.41 24.20
C ALA A 150 5.67 0.16 25.63
N MET A 151 4.78 1.10 25.91
CA MET A 151 4.55 1.67 27.23
C MET A 151 4.05 0.62 28.20
N ASN A 152 4.41 0.76 29.49
CA ASN A 152 3.80 0.01 30.56
C ASN A 152 2.62 0.78 31.18
N TYR A 153 1.99 0.17 32.24
CA TYR A 153 0.84 0.80 32.89
C TYR A 153 1.19 2.16 33.53
N ASP A 154 2.33 2.26 34.18
CA ASP A 154 2.72 3.49 34.88
C ASP A 154 2.98 4.63 33.91
N ASP A 155 3.57 4.32 32.75
CA ASP A 155 3.80 5.28 31.67
C ASP A 155 2.46 5.78 31.07
N LEU A 156 1.54 4.86 30.77
CA LEU A 156 0.22 5.24 30.23
C LEU A 156 -0.62 6.00 31.27
N LYS A 157 -0.42 5.72 32.57
CA LYS A 157 -1.06 6.45 33.65
C LYS A 157 -0.58 7.91 33.71
N VAL A 158 0.70 8.17 33.46
CA VAL A 158 1.22 9.55 33.35
C VAL A 158 0.57 10.29 32.20
N ALA A 159 0.42 9.62 31.04
CA ALA A 159 -0.28 10.18 29.90
C ALA A 159 -1.77 10.47 30.25
N GLN A 160 -2.45 9.54 30.94
CA GLN A 160 -3.84 9.75 31.39
C GLN A 160 -3.96 10.97 32.30
N ASP A 161 -3.07 11.12 33.28
CA ASP A 161 -3.10 12.25 34.22
C ASP A 161 -2.85 13.58 33.51
N TYR A 162 -1.97 13.58 32.48
CA TYR A 162 -1.78 14.75 31.64
C TYR A 162 -3.07 15.14 30.89
N PHE A 163 -3.71 14.21 30.16
CA PHE A 163 -4.94 14.49 29.44
C PHE A 163 -6.12 14.84 30.36
N LEU A 164 -6.13 14.27 31.56
CA LEU A 164 -7.09 14.66 32.60
C LEU A 164 -6.88 16.13 33.01
N SER A 165 -5.63 16.58 33.17
CA SER A 165 -5.32 17.98 33.48
C SER A 165 -5.74 18.95 32.36
N GLU A 166 -5.65 18.50 31.10
CA GLU A 166 -6.12 19.22 29.92
C GLU A 166 -7.66 19.18 29.76
N ASN A 167 -8.35 18.37 30.58
CA ASN A 167 -9.80 18.13 30.51
C ASN A 167 -10.28 17.71 29.10
N ARG A 168 -9.51 16.86 28.42
CA ARG A 168 -9.84 16.29 27.11
C ARG A 168 -9.34 14.85 26.96
N ASN A 169 -9.96 14.10 26.06
CA ASN A 169 -9.43 12.81 25.68
C ASN A 169 -8.26 12.96 24.67
N PRO A 170 -7.31 12.05 24.68
CA PRO A 170 -6.31 11.98 23.61
C PRO A 170 -6.90 11.45 22.31
N THR A 171 -6.25 11.78 21.22
CA THR A 171 -6.43 11.08 19.96
C THR A 171 -5.60 9.81 19.93
N GLU A 172 -5.97 8.84 19.07
CA GLU A 172 -5.15 7.64 18.82
C GLU A 172 -3.74 8.00 18.39
N THR A 173 -3.61 9.06 17.57
CA THR A 173 -2.30 9.55 17.09
C THR A 173 -1.43 10.06 18.24
N GLU A 174 -1.99 10.86 19.15
CA GLU A 174 -1.25 11.36 20.31
C GLU A 174 -0.71 10.21 21.16
N LEU A 175 -1.52 9.20 21.46
CA LEU A 175 -1.06 8.04 22.23
C LEU A 175 0.01 7.23 21.49
N LYS A 176 -0.10 7.03 20.17
CA LYS A 176 0.92 6.36 19.37
C LYS A 176 2.23 7.14 19.30
N VAL A 177 2.17 8.47 19.24
CA VAL A 177 3.37 9.32 19.28
C VAL A 177 4.05 9.20 20.64
N LEU A 178 3.30 9.26 21.75
CA LEU A 178 3.85 9.06 23.09
C LEU A 178 4.48 7.68 23.22
N ASP A 179 3.80 6.62 22.77
CA ASP A 179 4.31 5.25 22.81
C ASP A 179 5.63 5.11 22.03
N THR A 180 5.77 5.80 20.90
CA THR A 180 7.01 5.82 20.12
C THR A 180 8.18 6.42 20.94
N TYR A 181 7.94 7.43 21.73
CA TYR A 181 8.96 8.00 22.62
C TYR A 181 9.36 7.05 23.76
N TRP A 182 8.47 6.21 24.25
CA TRP A 182 8.76 5.20 25.25
C TRP A 182 9.39 3.93 24.70
N SER A 183 9.24 3.68 23.39
CA SER A 183 9.86 2.53 22.74
C SER A 183 11.38 2.73 22.62
N ASP A 184 12.15 1.64 22.61
CA ASP A 184 13.60 1.68 22.32
C ASP A 184 13.90 1.87 20.82
N HIS A 185 12.87 2.09 20.01
CA HIS A 185 13.00 2.29 18.60
C HIS A 185 13.71 3.63 18.33
N CYS A 186 14.79 3.58 17.58
CA CYS A 186 15.62 4.75 17.21
C CYS A 186 16.42 5.41 18.36
N ARG A 187 16.74 4.70 19.41
CA ARG A 187 17.68 5.15 20.47
C ARG A 187 19.14 4.82 20.12
N HIS A 188 19.59 5.13 18.94
CA HIS A 188 20.98 4.91 18.52
C HIS A 188 21.84 6.15 18.73
#